data_eade3f5d31b28344b123e4324c2e8ba0
#
_entry.id   eade3f5d31b28344b123e4324c2e8ba0
#
_cell.length_a   1.000
_cell.length_b   1.000
_cell.length_c   1.000
_cell.angle_alpha   90.00
_cell.angle_beta   90.00
_cell.angle_gamma   90.00
#
_symmetry.space_group_name_H-M   'P 1'
#
loop_
_entity.id
_entity.type
_entity.pdbx_description
1 polymer ?
#
loop_
_entity_poly.entity_id
_entity_poly.type
_entity_poly.pdbx_seq_one_letter_code
_entity_poly.pdbx_strand_id
1 'polypeptide(L)'
;MTPQDIQAKVGQTVGTSEWVEVTQEKINQFAEATGDHQFIHVNEEAAKMTPFGGTIAHGFLTLSLIPMLRAKSDCPRPDGVKMGVNYGGNKVRFLAPVRSGKRVRGHFKLLALEEKRPGQWQETMETTIEIEGENKPALIAEWMSQFFV
;
A
#
# COMPACT_ATOMS: atom_id res chain seq x y z
N MET A 1 12.53 -17.03 -7.71
CA MET A 1 13.73 -16.21 -8.04
C MET A 1 14.59 -16.04 -6.81
N THR A 2 15.89 -16.05 -6.94
CA THR A 2 16.77 -15.71 -5.81
C THR A 2 16.68 -14.22 -5.50
N PRO A 3 17.03 -13.80 -4.26
CA PRO A 3 17.11 -12.36 -3.97
C PRO A 3 18.02 -11.61 -4.95
N GLN A 4 19.11 -12.21 -5.38
CA GLN A 4 20.05 -11.62 -6.34
C GLN A 4 19.41 -11.43 -7.72
N ASP A 5 18.58 -12.36 -8.17
CA ASP A 5 17.84 -12.22 -9.44
C ASP A 5 16.88 -11.03 -9.39
N ILE A 6 16.24 -10.84 -8.23
CA ILE A 6 15.33 -9.71 -8.01
C ILE A 6 16.14 -8.40 -7.94
N GLN A 7 17.29 -8.43 -7.25
CA GLN A 7 18.17 -7.25 -7.14
C GLN A 7 18.57 -6.71 -8.52
N ALA A 8 18.72 -7.57 -9.51
CA ALA A 8 19.04 -7.17 -10.89
C ALA A 8 17.94 -6.33 -11.54
N LYS A 9 16.73 -6.28 -10.94
CA LYS A 9 15.58 -5.51 -11.44
C LYS A 9 15.46 -4.12 -10.79
N VAL A 10 16.43 -3.71 -9.99
CA VAL A 10 16.43 -2.37 -9.38
C VAL A 10 16.28 -1.29 -10.46
N GLY A 11 15.38 -0.32 -10.19
CA GLY A 11 15.02 0.75 -11.13
C GLY A 11 13.83 0.44 -12.02
N GLN A 12 13.31 -0.77 -11.99
CA GLN A 12 12.17 -1.20 -12.82
C GLN A 12 10.88 -1.26 -11.99
N THR A 13 9.75 -1.01 -12.66
CA THR A 13 8.44 -1.40 -12.13
C THR A 13 8.36 -2.93 -12.22
N VAL A 14 8.28 -3.58 -11.07
CA VAL A 14 8.37 -5.03 -10.97
C VAL A 14 7.02 -5.72 -10.83
N GLY A 15 5.95 -4.96 -10.63
CA GLY A 15 4.63 -5.56 -10.58
C GLY A 15 3.51 -4.55 -10.34
N THR A 16 2.30 -5.02 -10.64
CA THR A 16 1.03 -4.30 -10.41
C THR A 16 0.05 -5.28 -9.80
N SER A 17 -0.73 -4.82 -8.82
CA SER A 17 -1.71 -5.68 -8.16
C SER A 17 -3.02 -5.77 -8.95
N GLU A 18 -3.85 -6.72 -8.55
CA GLU A 18 -5.27 -6.70 -8.86
C GLU A 18 -5.94 -5.49 -8.20
N TRP A 19 -7.14 -5.15 -8.68
CA TRP A 19 -7.99 -4.16 -8.04
C TRP A 19 -8.58 -4.71 -6.74
N VAL A 20 -8.63 -3.88 -5.70
CA VAL A 20 -9.22 -4.21 -4.40
C VAL A 20 -10.22 -3.13 -4.03
N GLU A 21 -11.44 -3.52 -3.69
CA GLU A 21 -12.46 -2.59 -3.25
C GLU A 21 -12.21 -2.15 -1.80
N VAL A 22 -12.30 -0.86 -1.55
CA VAL A 22 -12.23 -0.28 -0.21
C VAL A 22 -13.65 -0.03 0.26
N THR A 23 -14.23 -1.00 0.95
CA THR A 23 -15.62 -0.95 1.40
C THR A 23 -15.79 -0.09 2.66
N GLN A 24 -17.01 0.40 2.90
CA GLN A 24 -17.32 1.08 4.16
C GLN A 24 -17.11 0.16 5.36
N GLU A 25 -17.40 -1.13 5.23
CA GLU A 25 -17.15 -2.11 6.30
C GLU A 25 -15.68 -2.15 6.67
N LYS A 26 -14.78 -2.18 5.69
CA LYS A 26 -13.33 -2.18 5.90
C LYS A 26 -12.89 -0.88 6.61
N ILE A 27 -13.44 0.25 6.21
CA ILE A 27 -13.17 1.55 6.83
C ILE A 27 -13.64 1.56 8.29
N ASN A 28 -14.84 1.05 8.56
CA ASN A 28 -15.38 0.95 9.92
C ASN A 28 -14.53 0.05 10.81
N GLN A 29 -14.07 -1.08 10.28
CA GLN A 29 -13.18 -2.01 11.00
C GLN A 29 -11.85 -1.34 11.34
N PHE A 30 -11.30 -0.56 10.43
CA PHE A 30 -10.06 0.19 10.66
C PHE A 30 -10.26 1.28 11.73
N ALA A 31 -11.39 1.99 11.68
CA ALA A 31 -11.76 2.98 12.70
C ALA A 31 -11.84 2.35 14.10
N GLU A 32 -12.48 1.18 14.21
CA GLU A 32 -12.56 0.43 15.47
C GLU A 32 -11.17 -0.03 15.94
N ALA A 33 -10.36 -0.57 15.05
CA ALA A 33 -9.05 -1.11 15.40
C ALA A 33 -8.07 -0.02 15.88
N THR A 34 -8.18 1.20 15.35
CA THR A 34 -7.22 2.29 15.61
C THR A 34 -7.76 3.39 16.51
N GLY A 35 -9.07 3.44 16.72
CA GLY A 35 -9.71 4.51 17.50
C GLY A 35 -9.95 5.81 16.72
N ASP A 36 -9.69 5.83 15.41
CA ASP A 36 -9.95 7.01 14.57
C ASP A 36 -11.35 6.94 13.97
N HIS A 37 -12.31 7.52 14.70
CA HIS A 37 -13.72 7.59 14.31
C HIS A 37 -14.11 8.98 13.79
N GLN A 38 -13.19 9.71 13.18
CA GLN A 38 -13.52 11.01 12.61
C GLN A 38 -14.68 10.85 11.62
N PHE A 39 -15.63 11.82 11.65
CA PHE A 39 -16.89 11.71 10.91
C PHE A 39 -16.71 11.52 9.41
N ILE A 40 -15.63 12.04 8.83
CA ILE A 40 -15.35 11.91 7.39
C ILE A 40 -15.14 10.46 6.94
N HIS A 41 -14.89 9.54 7.89
CA HIS A 41 -14.69 8.13 7.61
C HIS A 41 -15.93 7.28 7.92
N VAL A 42 -16.70 7.66 8.93
CA VAL A 42 -17.73 6.77 9.48
C VAL A 42 -19.15 7.31 9.41
N ASN A 43 -19.34 8.58 9.08
CA ASN A 43 -20.66 9.22 9.03
C ASN A 43 -20.94 9.75 7.61
N GLU A 44 -21.66 8.95 6.80
CA GLU A 44 -21.97 9.29 5.41
C GLU A 44 -22.76 10.59 5.28
N GLU A 45 -23.75 10.82 6.15
CA GLU A 45 -24.58 12.02 6.11
C GLU A 45 -23.76 13.29 6.35
N ALA A 46 -22.90 13.27 7.37
CA ALA A 46 -22.02 14.40 7.67
C ALA A 46 -20.94 14.57 6.59
N ALA A 47 -20.38 13.47 6.08
CA ALA A 47 -19.34 13.49 5.07
C ALA A 47 -19.82 14.05 3.71
N LYS A 48 -21.09 13.88 3.36
CA LYS A 48 -21.71 14.48 2.16
C LYS A 48 -21.65 16.01 2.17
N MET A 49 -21.58 16.61 3.34
CA MET A 49 -21.50 18.07 3.50
C MET A 49 -20.07 18.60 3.31
N THR A 50 -19.10 17.72 3.16
CA THR A 50 -17.71 18.06 2.90
C THR A 50 -17.42 18.10 1.39
N PRO A 51 -16.28 18.70 0.97
CA PRO A 51 -15.86 18.63 -0.44
C PRO A 51 -15.65 17.21 -0.97
N PHE A 52 -15.49 16.20 -0.08
CA PHE A 52 -15.36 14.81 -0.49
C PHE A 52 -16.66 14.22 -1.04
N GLY A 53 -17.80 14.77 -0.65
CA GLY A 53 -19.13 14.33 -1.14
C GLY A 53 -19.60 12.98 -0.57
N GLY A 54 -18.97 12.46 0.47
CA GLY A 54 -19.26 11.21 1.16
C GLY A 54 -18.06 10.73 1.96
N THR A 55 -18.17 9.56 2.58
CA THR A 55 -17.11 9.01 3.41
C THR A 55 -15.88 8.60 2.59
N ILE A 56 -14.72 8.78 3.19
CA ILE A 56 -13.42 8.43 2.60
C ILE A 56 -12.66 7.49 3.53
N ALA A 57 -11.80 6.67 2.94
CA ALA A 57 -10.88 5.83 3.69
C ALA A 57 -9.86 6.69 4.45
N HIS A 58 -9.43 6.21 5.62
CA HIS A 58 -8.28 6.77 6.30
C HIS A 58 -7.05 6.63 5.38
N GLY A 59 -6.23 7.66 5.31
CA GLY A 59 -4.94 7.53 4.61
C GLY A 59 -4.13 6.36 5.15
N PHE A 60 -4.12 6.18 6.48
CA PHE A 60 -3.43 5.05 7.11
C PHE A 60 -4.03 3.69 6.73
N LEU A 61 -5.34 3.59 6.49
CA LEU A 61 -5.92 2.36 5.96
C LEU A 61 -5.34 2.05 4.58
N THR A 62 -5.36 3.02 3.68
CA THR A 62 -4.84 2.85 2.32
C THR A 62 -3.37 2.45 2.35
N LEU A 63 -2.55 3.11 3.19
CA LEU A 63 -1.16 2.73 3.38
C LEU A 63 -1.03 1.29 3.90
N SER A 64 -1.88 0.89 4.82
CA SER A 64 -1.88 -0.46 5.41
C SER A 64 -2.26 -1.56 4.43
N LEU A 65 -2.84 -1.22 3.27
CA LEU A 65 -3.17 -2.18 2.22
C LEU A 65 -1.94 -2.61 1.41
N ILE A 66 -0.81 -1.96 1.53
CA ILE A 66 0.40 -2.26 0.74
C ILE A 66 0.77 -3.75 0.79
N PRO A 67 0.84 -4.42 1.96
CA PRO A 67 1.16 -5.85 1.99
C PRO A 67 0.17 -6.73 1.23
N MET A 68 -1.12 -6.45 1.36
CA MET A 68 -2.15 -7.20 0.64
C MET A 68 -2.06 -6.96 -0.88
N LEU A 69 -1.89 -5.70 -1.29
CA LEU A 69 -1.74 -5.36 -2.71
C LEU A 69 -0.49 -6.02 -3.28
N ARG A 70 0.62 -6.04 -2.52
CA ARG A 70 1.83 -6.75 -2.92
C ARG A 70 1.57 -8.25 -3.09
N ALA A 71 0.81 -8.86 -2.18
CA ALA A 71 0.46 -10.27 -2.24
C ALA A 71 -0.44 -10.60 -3.44
N LYS A 72 -1.27 -9.65 -3.88
CA LYS A 72 -2.15 -9.76 -5.05
C LYS A 72 -1.52 -9.24 -6.35
N SER A 73 -0.20 -9.04 -6.37
CA SER A 73 0.52 -8.55 -7.53
C SER A 73 1.33 -9.66 -8.19
N ASP A 74 1.82 -9.36 -9.39
CA ASP A 74 2.78 -10.18 -10.12
C ASP A 74 4.23 -9.86 -9.76
N CYS A 75 4.46 -9.14 -8.66
CA CYS A 75 5.81 -8.87 -8.17
C CYS A 75 6.57 -10.17 -7.89
N PRO A 76 7.85 -10.22 -8.27
CA PRO A 76 8.67 -11.38 -7.98
C PRO A 76 8.79 -11.61 -6.48
N ARG A 77 8.80 -12.87 -6.08
CA ARG A 77 8.94 -13.29 -4.69
C ARG A 77 10.26 -14.01 -4.52
N PRO A 78 11.07 -13.61 -3.52
CA PRO A 78 12.31 -14.32 -3.28
C PRO A 78 12.03 -15.73 -2.75
N ASP A 79 12.86 -16.67 -3.20
CA ASP A 79 12.81 -18.04 -2.72
C ASP A 79 13.26 -18.11 -1.26
N GLY A 80 12.70 -19.05 -0.51
CA GLY A 80 13.15 -19.37 0.84
C GLY A 80 12.76 -18.36 1.93
N VAL A 81 11.86 -17.43 1.65
CA VAL A 81 11.40 -16.44 2.64
C VAL A 81 10.69 -17.14 3.79
N LYS A 82 11.20 -16.93 4.99
CA LYS A 82 10.62 -17.43 6.24
C LYS A 82 9.72 -16.40 6.92
N MET A 83 10.06 -15.13 6.77
CA MET A 83 9.34 -14.03 7.43
C MET A 83 9.62 -12.72 6.71
N GLY A 84 8.60 -11.84 6.68
CA GLY A 84 8.73 -10.46 6.23
C GLY A 84 8.19 -9.51 7.26
N VAL A 85 8.82 -8.36 7.43
CA VAL A 85 8.40 -7.32 8.38
C VAL A 85 8.47 -5.95 7.73
N ASN A 86 7.56 -5.06 8.14
CA ASN A 86 7.68 -3.65 7.80
C ASN A 86 8.88 -3.05 8.53
N TYR A 87 9.65 -2.24 7.84
CA TYR A 87 10.81 -1.54 8.43
C TYR A 87 10.53 -0.05 8.61
N GLY A 88 10.03 0.60 7.57
CA GLY A 88 9.74 2.02 7.61
C GLY A 88 9.32 2.57 6.26
N GLY A 89 9.19 3.88 6.19
CA GLY A 89 8.82 4.56 4.95
C GLY A 89 9.42 5.94 4.86
N ASN A 90 9.69 6.36 3.64
CA ASN A 90 10.12 7.71 3.32
C ASN A 90 9.16 8.31 2.29
N LYS A 91 9.08 9.65 2.28
CA LYS A 91 8.33 10.40 1.26
C LYS A 91 6.89 9.90 1.11
N VAL A 92 6.23 9.59 2.22
CA VAL A 92 4.83 9.20 2.20
C VAL A 92 3.97 10.44 1.96
N ARG A 93 3.15 10.43 0.91
CA ARG A 93 2.24 11.52 0.57
C ARG A 93 0.87 10.96 0.22
N PHE A 94 -0.16 11.47 0.88
CA PHE A 94 -1.56 11.17 0.55
C PHE A 94 -2.04 12.25 -0.42
N LEU A 95 -2.29 11.86 -1.67
CA LEU A 95 -2.50 12.80 -2.78
C LEU A 95 -3.97 12.98 -3.14
N ALA A 96 -4.76 11.93 -3.04
CA ALA A 96 -6.19 11.98 -3.33
C ALA A 96 -6.97 11.10 -2.36
N PRO A 97 -8.20 11.51 -1.96
CA PRO A 97 -9.04 10.70 -1.07
C PRO A 97 -9.59 9.48 -1.80
N VAL A 98 -9.66 8.36 -1.08
CA VAL A 98 -10.32 7.15 -1.57
C VAL A 98 -11.74 7.12 -1.01
N ARG A 99 -12.72 7.39 -1.88
CA ARG A 99 -14.13 7.30 -1.52
C ARG A 99 -14.49 5.86 -1.18
N SER A 100 -15.34 5.69 -0.17
CA SER A 100 -15.92 4.40 0.18
C SER A 100 -16.52 3.74 -1.07
N GLY A 101 -16.20 2.46 -1.29
CA GLY A 101 -16.65 1.69 -2.45
C GLY A 101 -15.76 1.78 -3.68
N LYS A 102 -14.76 2.65 -3.69
CA LYS A 102 -13.79 2.72 -4.80
C LYS A 102 -12.81 1.56 -4.75
N ARG A 103 -12.30 1.18 -5.91
CA ARG A 103 -11.24 0.17 -6.02
C ARG A 103 -9.88 0.85 -6.17
N VAL A 104 -8.88 0.22 -5.57
CA VAL A 104 -7.48 0.66 -5.64
C VAL A 104 -6.59 -0.49 -6.09
N ARG A 105 -5.44 -0.17 -6.67
CA ARG A 105 -4.38 -1.13 -6.97
C ARG A 105 -3.01 -0.52 -6.76
N GLY A 106 -2.04 -1.36 -6.46
CA GLY A 106 -0.66 -0.95 -6.23
C GLY A 106 0.21 -1.18 -7.46
N HIS A 107 1.09 -0.20 -7.71
CA HIS A 107 2.19 -0.30 -8.66
C HIS A 107 3.49 -0.26 -7.88
N PHE A 108 4.39 -1.21 -8.14
CA PHE A 108 5.60 -1.41 -7.34
C PHE A 108 6.84 -1.24 -8.21
N LYS A 109 7.63 -0.21 -7.91
CA LYS A 109 8.94 0.02 -8.52
C LYS A 109 10.02 -0.31 -7.50
N LEU A 110 10.92 -1.22 -7.86
CA LEU A 110 12.01 -1.61 -6.97
C LEU A 110 13.11 -0.55 -7.01
N LEU A 111 13.32 0.12 -5.87
CA LEU A 111 14.37 1.15 -5.74
C LEU A 111 15.68 0.58 -5.21
N ALA A 112 15.61 -0.36 -4.27
CA ALA A 112 16.77 -0.98 -3.67
C ALA A 112 16.44 -2.37 -3.12
N LEU A 113 17.42 -3.25 -3.16
CA LEU A 113 17.37 -4.55 -2.49
C LEU A 113 18.78 -4.89 -2.03
N GLU A 114 18.99 -4.92 -0.71
CA GLU A 114 20.29 -5.06 -0.10
C GLU A 114 20.29 -6.12 0.99
N GLU A 115 21.32 -6.97 0.99
CA GLU A 115 21.54 -7.88 2.10
C GLU A 115 22.25 -7.14 3.22
N LYS A 116 21.53 -6.90 4.33
CA LYS A 116 22.05 -6.16 5.49
C LYS A 116 22.89 -7.02 6.41
N ARG A 117 22.51 -8.28 6.53
CA ARG A 117 23.21 -9.34 7.28
C ARG A 117 22.96 -10.65 6.54
N PRO A 118 23.77 -11.71 6.74
CA PRO A 118 23.50 -12.99 6.07
C PRO A 118 22.06 -13.45 6.27
N GLY A 119 21.33 -13.62 5.17
CA GLY A 119 19.93 -14.05 5.18
C GLY A 119 18.91 -12.96 5.53
N GLN A 120 19.33 -11.73 5.79
CA GLN A 120 18.44 -10.60 6.10
C GLN A 120 18.55 -9.54 5.01
N TRP A 121 17.49 -9.39 4.23
CA TRP A 121 17.41 -8.46 3.10
C TRP A 121 16.48 -7.30 3.41
N GLN A 122 16.85 -6.13 2.93
CA GLN A 122 15.99 -4.94 2.99
C GLN A 122 15.61 -4.52 1.58
N GLU A 123 14.30 -4.42 1.36
CA GLU A 123 13.70 -4.01 0.10
C GLU A 123 13.09 -2.63 0.24
N THR A 124 13.36 -1.74 -0.73
CA THR A 124 12.70 -0.45 -0.84
C THR A 124 11.92 -0.42 -2.14
N MET A 125 10.60 -0.22 -2.02
CA MET A 125 9.69 -0.07 -3.16
C MET A 125 9.12 1.33 -3.19
N GLU A 126 9.17 1.99 -4.35
CA GLU A 126 8.28 3.11 -4.60
C GLU A 126 6.91 2.52 -4.94
N THR A 127 5.98 2.69 -4.03
CA THR A 127 4.62 2.17 -4.16
C THR A 127 3.68 3.30 -4.48
N THR A 128 2.98 3.18 -5.60
CA THR A 128 1.92 4.10 -6.01
C THR A 128 0.59 3.35 -5.92
N ILE A 129 -0.35 3.87 -5.13
CA ILE A 129 -1.69 3.29 -5.06
C ILE A 129 -2.64 4.12 -5.93
N GLU A 130 -3.10 3.50 -7.02
CA GLU A 130 -4.00 4.08 -8.01
C GLU A 130 -5.45 3.89 -7.56
N ILE A 131 -6.29 4.91 -7.81
CA ILE A 131 -7.73 4.83 -7.61
C ILE A 131 -8.39 4.65 -8.96
N GLU A 132 -9.28 3.66 -9.10
CA GLU A 132 -9.98 3.39 -10.35
C GLU A 132 -10.76 4.61 -10.83
N GLY A 133 -10.55 4.97 -12.10
CA GLY A 133 -11.24 6.09 -12.74
C GLY A 133 -10.70 7.47 -12.38
N GLU A 134 -9.63 7.56 -11.59
CA GLU A 134 -9.04 8.82 -11.16
C GLU A 134 -7.65 9.02 -11.78
N ASN A 135 -7.31 10.27 -12.13
CA ASN A 135 -6.00 10.60 -12.67
C ASN A 135 -4.92 10.70 -11.58
N LYS A 136 -5.33 11.07 -10.37
CA LYS A 136 -4.43 11.28 -9.24
C LYS A 136 -4.39 10.03 -8.36
N PRO A 137 -3.21 9.51 -8.00
CA PRO A 137 -3.14 8.37 -7.11
C PRO A 137 -3.58 8.73 -5.69
N ALA A 138 -4.00 7.73 -4.93
CA ALA A 138 -4.33 7.89 -3.52
C ALA A 138 -3.10 8.26 -2.72
N LEU A 139 -1.98 7.55 -2.94
CA LEU A 139 -0.72 7.82 -2.27
C LEU A 139 0.48 7.38 -3.10
N ILE A 140 1.60 7.96 -2.79
CA ILE A 140 2.92 7.49 -3.21
C ILE A 140 3.78 7.37 -1.95
N ALA A 141 4.50 6.26 -1.80
CA ALA A 141 5.37 6.02 -0.65
C ALA A 141 6.61 5.24 -1.08
N GLU A 142 7.77 5.62 -0.56
CA GLU A 142 8.94 4.76 -0.58
C GLU A 142 8.87 3.87 0.66
N TRP A 143 8.38 2.64 0.48
CA TRP A 143 8.16 1.74 1.60
C TRP A 143 9.28 0.71 1.69
N MET A 144 9.78 0.54 2.91
CA MET A 144 10.86 -0.40 3.19
C MET A 144 10.33 -1.58 4.00
N SER A 145 10.68 -2.78 3.57
CA SER A 145 10.44 -4.00 4.32
C SER A 145 11.71 -4.82 4.39
N GLN A 146 11.78 -5.68 5.39
CA GLN A 146 12.86 -6.64 5.51
C GLN A 146 12.29 -8.05 5.42
N PHE A 147 13.01 -8.93 4.79
CA PHE A 147 12.66 -10.34 4.76
C PHE A 147 13.87 -11.21 5.12
N PHE A 148 13.56 -12.39 5.61
CA PHE A 148 14.56 -13.35 6.11
C PHE A 148 14.44 -14.67 5.34
N VAL A 149 15.55 -15.15 4.83
CA VAL A 149 15.67 -16.40 4.08
C VAL A 149 16.48 -17.45 4.82
#